data_6108cf88f7bbdd1dce9676a7ed955288
#
_entry.id   6108cf88f7bbdd1dce9676a7ed955288
#
_cell.length_a   1.000
_cell.length_b   1.000
_cell.length_c   1.000
_cell.angle_alpha   90.00
_cell.angle_beta   90.00
_cell.angle_gamma   90.00
#
_symmetry.space_group_name_H-M   'P 1'
#
loop_
_entity.id
_entity.type
_entity.pdbx_description
1 polymer ?
#
loop_
_entity_poly.entity_id
_entity_poly.type
_entity_poly.pdbx_seq_one_letter_code
_entity_poly.pdbx_strand_id
1 'polypeptide(L)'
;MKVQKEKVVIIGSGAAGLTAAIYAARANLNPLVIEGIQPGGQLTITTDVENYPGYADVVQGPWMMEQMKLQAIKVGARIISDIVTKVDFNNDIKNIILDSKKIFECETVIITTGAQAKWLGLESENQFNGKGVSACATCDGFFYRNKEVAVIGGGNTAVEEALYLSNICSKVTLVHRRDKLRSEQILQKRLFAKENIEIVWDSVVSQIKGDENGVNALELLSTNSNEKKMIKLDGVFIAIGHVPSTEPFKNSIDMDNEGYIIAKKPGTSFTNVDGVFAAGDCVDKIYRQAVTAAGMGCMAALDAEK
;
A
#
# COMPACT_ATOMS: atom_id res chain seq x y z
N MET A 1 -17.73 -22.48 20.48
CA MET A 1 -17.38 -21.94 19.15
C MET A 1 -16.94 -23.10 18.28
N LYS A 2 -17.32 -23.17 17.01
CA LYS A 2 -16.92 -24.27 16.13
C LYS A 2 -15.54 -23.94 15.56
N VAL A 3 -14.53 -24.70 15.96
CA VAL A 3 -13.17 -24.58 15.41
C VAL A 3 -13.14 -25.29 14.06
N GLN A 4 -12.54 -24.66 13.05
CA GLN A 4 -12.34 -25.22 11.72
C GLN A 4 -10.85 -25.46 11.50
N LYS A 5 -10.49 -26.60 10.93
CA LYS A 5 -9.08 -26.98 10.67
C LYS A 5 -8.73 -26.69 9.22
N GLU A 6 -7.62 -26.04 9.01
CA GLU A 6 -7.10 -25.69 7.68
C GLU A 6 -5.61 -26.06 7.58
N LYS A 7 -5.14 -26.38 6.40
CA LYS A 7 -3.73 -26.62 6.16
C LYS A 7 -2.99 -25.29 6.03
N VAL A 8 -3.48 -24.42 5.14
CA VAL A 8 -2.91 -23.09 4.87
C VAL A 8 -4.00 -22.02 4.92
N VAL A 9 -3.76 -20.98 5.71
CA VAL A 9 -4.59 -19.78 5.73
C VAL A 9 -3.78 -18.58 5.22
N ILE A 10 -4.35 -17.85 4.26
CA ILE A 10 -3.79 -16.62 3.69
C ILE A 10 -4.64 -15.46 4.19
N ILE A 11 -4.01 -14.46 4.82
CA ILE A 11 -4.70 -13.31 5.38
C ILE A 11 -4.45 -12.08 4.50
N GLY A 12 -5.48 -11.65 3.79
CA GLY A 12 -5.44 -10.57 2.80
C GLY A 12 -5.62 -11.08 1.38
N SER A 13 -6.35 -10.33 0.55
CA SER A 13 -6.67 -10.65 -0.85
C SER A 13 -6.14 -9.62 -1.85
N GLY A 14 -5.12 -8.86 -1.48
CA GLY A 14 -4.38 -8.03 -2.43
C GLY A 14 -3.55 -8.87 -3.42
N ALA A 15 -2.74 -8.22 -4.25
CA ALA A 15 -1.91 -8.88 -5.25
C ALA A 15 -0.99 -9.97 -4.64
N ALA A 16 -0.44 -9.75 -3.46
CA ALA A 16 0.36 -10.75 -2.75
C ALA A 16 -0.47 -11.97 -2.34
N GLY A 17 -1.63 -11.74 -1.71
CA GLY A 17 -2.49 -12.81 -1.18
C GLY A 17 -3.12 -13.67 -2.27
N LEU A 18 -3.65 -13.06 -3.32
CA LEU A 18 -4.21 -13.81 -4.44
C LEU A 18 -3.14 -14.58 -5.21
N THR A 19 -1.94 -14.01 -5.38
CA THR A 19 -0.81 -14.75 -5.98
C THR A 19 -0.40 -15.92 -5.09
N ALA A 20 -0.26 -15.71 -3.78
CA ALA A 20 0.02 -16.81 -2.84
C ALA A 20 -1.04 -17.91 -2.92
N ALA A 21 -2.32 -17.53 -3.00
CA ALA A 21 -3.44 -18.46 -3.12
C ALA A 21 -3.37 -19.31 -4.41
N ILE A 22 -3.01 -18.68 -5.54
CA ILE A 22 -2.84 -19.37 -6.83
C ILE A 22 -1.73 -20.43 -6.71
N TYR A 23 -0.57 -20.07 -6.18
CA TYR A 23 0.56 -20.98 -6.06
C TYR A 23 0.30 -22.10 -5.05
N ALA A 24 -0.23 -21.78 -3.86
CA ALA A 24 -0.57 -22.76 -2.83
C ALA A 24 -1.67 -23.75 -3.31
N ALA A 25 -2.69 -23.26 -4.03
CA ALA A 25 -3.72 -24.12 -4.60
C ALA A 25 -3.14 -25.08 -5.66
N ARG A 26 -2.25 -24.58 -6.53
CA ARG A 26 -1.56 -25.40 -7.54
C ARG A 26 -0.61 -26.43 -6.91
N ALA A 27 -0.09 -26.17 -5.71
CA ALA A 27 0.67 -27.12 -4.90
C ALA A 27 -0.24 -28.08 -4.09
N ASN A 28 -1.55 -28.08 -4.33
CA ASN A 28 -2.54 -28.91 -3.64
C ASN A 28 -2.59 -28.71 -2.11
N LEU A 29 -2.29 -27.48 -1.65
CA LEU A 29 -2.33 -27.12 -0.23
C LEU A 29 -3.74 -26.67 0.24
N ASN A 30 -4.72 -26.60 -0.66
CA ASN A 30 -6.13 -26.26 -0.40
C ASN A 30 -6.27 -24.95 0.44
N PRO A 31 -5.66 -23.82 0.01
CA PRO A 31 -5.60 -22.61 0.80
C PRO A 31 -6.96 -21.98 1.05
N LEU A 32 -7.14 -21.42 2.26
CA LEU A 32 -8.24 -20.55 2.61
C LEU A 32 -7.74 -19.10 2.65
N VAL A 33 -8.34 -18.21 1.85
CA VAL A 33 -8.07 -16.77 1.87
C VAL A 33 -9.11 -16.05 2.71
N ILE A 34 -8.67 -15.20 3.62
CA ILE A 34 -9.52 -14.28 4.40
C ILE A 34 -9.32 -12.87 3.82
N GLU A 35 -10.33 -12.31 3.15
CA GLU A 35 -10.19 -11.09 2.34
C GLU A 35 -9.88 -9.82 3.14
N GLY A 36 -10.38 -9.72 4.39
CA GLY A 36 -10.25 -8.51 5.19
C GLY A 36 -11.31 -7.45 4.85
N ILE A 37 -11.04 -6.21 5.29
CA ILE A 37 -11.98 -5.07 5.15
C ILE A 37 -12.10 -4.61 3.69
N GLN A 38 -11.01 -4.72 2.93
CA GLN A 38 -10.91 -4.25 1.55
C GLN A 38 -10.57 -5.42 0.62
N PRO A 39 -11.57 -6.20 0.14
CA PRO A 39 -11.36 -7.27 -0.81
C PRO A 39 -10.64 -6.78 -2.07
N GLY A 40 -9.56 -7.48 -2.47
CA GLY A 40 -8.71 -7.08 -3.59
C GLY A 40 -7.62 -6.05 -3.26
N GLY A 41 -7.65 -5.45 -2.05
CA GLY A 41 -6.60 -4.54 -1.56
C GLY A 41 -6.56 -3.19 -2.28
N GLN A 42 -5.40 -2.52 -2.25
CA GLN A 42 -5.23 -1.14 -2.71
C GLN A 42 -5.55 -0.91 -4.19
N LEU A 43 -5.36 -1.90 -5.06
CA LEU A 43 -5.68 -1.76 -6.48
C LEU A 43 -7.18 -1.61 -6.76
N THR A 44 -8.06 -1.95 -5.81
CA THR A 44 -9.51 -1.77 -5.99
C THR A 44 -9.98 -0.32 -5.83
N ILE A 45 -9.13 0.54 -5.29
CA ILE A 45 -9.37 1.99 -5.19
C ILE A 45 -8.54 2.80 -6.19
N THR A 46 -7.75 2.13 -7.03
CA THR A 46 -7.00 2.70 -8.15
C THR A 46 -7.83 2.57 -9.41
N THR A 47 -7.79 3.58 -10.28
CA THR A 47 -8.48 3.55 -11.58
C THR A 47 -7.62 2.80 -12.60
N ASP A 48 -6.73 3.50 -13.28
CA ASP A 48 -5.92 3.01 -14.38
C ASP A 48 -4.62 2.37 -13.86
N VAL A 49 -4.31 1.18 -14.36
CA VAL A 49 -3.08 0.44 -14.08
C VAL A 49 -2.34 0.20 -15.39
N GLU A 50 -1.17 0.83 -15.53
CA GLU A 50 -0.31 0.73 -16.73
C GLU A 50 1.02 0.02 -16.44
N ASN A 51 1.34 -0.16 -15.16
CA ASN A 51 2.65 -0.63 -14.71
C ASN A 51 2.65 -2.08 -14.19
N TYR A 52 1.57 -2.83 -14.36
CA TYR A 52 1.56 -4.26 -14.07
C TYR A 52 1.82 -5.06 -15.36
N PRO A 53 2.93 -5.82 -15.45
CA PRO A 53 3.28 -6.52 -16.69
C PRO A 53 2.26 -7.62 -17.01
N GLY A 54 1.97 -7.77 -18.30
CA GLY A 54 1.04 -8.78 -18.82
C GLY A 54 -0.12 -8.16 -19.61
N TYR A 55 -0.29 -6.86 -19.56
CA TYR A 55 -1.32 -6.12 -20.30
C TYR A 55 -0.65 -5.09 -21.22
N ALA A 56 -1.03 -5.09 -22.50
CA ALA A 56 -0.54 -4.11 -23.47
C ALA A 56 -1.30 -2.78 -23.36
N ASP A 57 -2.59 -2.87 -23.03
CA ASP A 57 -3.47 -1.73 -22.83
C ASP A 57 -3.66 -1.46 -21.34
N VAL A 58 -4.09 -0.24 -21.02
CA VAL A 58 -4.49 0.17 -19.67
C VAL A 58 -5.61 -0.71 -19.15
N VAL A 59 -5.48 -1.22 -17.94
CA VAL A 59 -6.54 -1.98 -17.27
C VAL A 59 -6.99 -1.27 -15.99
N GLN A 60 -8.25 -1.46 -15.65
CA GLN A 60 -8.78 -0.92 -14.40
C GLN A 60 -8.35 -1.80 -13.20
N GLY A 61 -7.87 -1.16 -12.13
CA GLY A 61 -7.43 -1.86 -10.93
C GLY A 61 -8.47 -2.83 -10.36
N PRO A 62 -9.74 -2.44 -10.18
CA PRO A 62 -10.79 -3.35 -9.73
C PRO A 62 -10.99 -4.55 -10.64
N TRP A 63 -10.96 -4.35 -11.97
CA TRP A 63 -11.10 -5.43 -12.94
C TRP A 63 -9.91 -6.40 -12.84
N MET A 64 -8.70 -5.90 -12.74
CA MET A 64 -7.50 -6.72 -12.62
C MET A 64 -7.56 -7.60 -11.37
N MET A 65 -7.96 -7.04 -10.22
CA MET A 65 -8.07 -7.78 -8.98
C MET A 65 -9.17 -8.83 -9.02
N GLU A 66 -10.28 -8.56 -9.72
CA GLU A 66 -11.33 -9.57 -9.95
C GLU A 66 -10.79 -10.72 -10.82
N GLN A 67 -9.99 -10.45 -11.88
CA GLN A 67 -9.37 -11.50 -12.68
C GLN A 67 -8.42 -12.37 -11.84
N MET A 68 -7.60 -11.76 -10.96
CA MET A 68 -6.72 -12.50 -10.06
C MET A 68 -7.52 -13.36 -9.06
N LYS A 69 -8.63 -12.85 -8.53
CA LYS A 69 -9.54 -13.58 -7.64
C LYS A 69 -10.18 -14.79 -8.35
N LEU A 70 -10.72 -14.57 -9.54
CA LEU A 70 -11.29 -15.63 -10.36
C LEU A 70 -10.26 -16.71 -10.73
N GLN A 71 -9.02 -16.31 -11.02
CA GLN A 71 -7.92 -17.24 -11.26
C GLN A 71 -7.61 -18.08 -10.03
N ALA A 72 -7.53 -17.46 -8.84
CA ALA A 72 -7.29 -18.19 -7.59
C ALA A 72 -8.39 -19.21 -7.30
N ILE A 73 -9.67 -18.83 -7.46
CA ILE A 73 -10.81 -19.73 -7.29
C ILE A 73 -10.77 -20.87 -8.29
N LYS A 74 -10.49 -20.58 -9.56
CA LYS A 74 -10.43 -21.58 -10.63
C LYS A 74 -9.39 -22.67 -10.41
N VAL A 75 -8.28 -22.33 -9.74
CA VAL A 75 -7.24 -23.32 -9.39
C VAL A 75 -7.46 -23.99 -8.03
N GLY A 76 -8.57 -23.67 -7.32
CA GLY A 76 -8.99 -24.38 -6.11
C GLY A 76 -8.78 -23.62 -4.79
N ALA A 77 -8.43 -22.33 -4.81
CA ALA A 77 -8.41 -21.54 -3.59
C ALA A 77 -9.84 -21.26 -3.09
N ARG A 78 -10.02 -21.29 -1.78
CA ARG A 78 -11.28 -20.94 -1.11
C ARG A 78 -11.13 -19.54 -0.52
N ILE A 79 -12.16 -18.70 -0.66
CA ILE A 79 -12.13 -17.32 -0.23
C ILE A 79 -13.34 -17.03 0.66
N ILE A 80 -13.12 -16.36 1.79
CA ILE A 80 -14.18 -15.90 2.68
C ILE A 80 -14.00 -14.42 2.98
N SER A 81 -15.13 -13.72 3.08
CA SER A 81 -15.17 -12.32 3.49
C SER A 81 -15.37 -12.27 5.01
N ASP A 82 -14.28 -11.98 5.73
CA ASP A 82 -14.26 -11.80 7.18
C ASP A 82 -12.98 -11.03 7.56
N ILE A 83 -12.87 -10.61 8.82
CA ILE A 83 -11.75 -9.82 9.31
C ILE A 83 -11.02 -10.59 10.41
N VAL A 84 -9.70 -10.72 10.28
CA VAL A 84 -8.86 -11.25 11.36
C VAL A 84 -8.70 -10.19 12.44
N THR A 85 -9.15 -10.50 13.65
CA THR A 85 -9.09 -9.57 14.80
C THR A 85 -7.99 -9.94 15.78
N LYS A 86 -7.60 -11.21 15.85
CA LYS A 86 -6.57 -11.70 16.76
C LYS A 86 -5.96 -12.99 16.23
N VAL A 87 -4.71 -13.23 16.58
CA VAL A 87 -3.99 -14.48 16.30
C VAL A 87 -3.32 -15.01 17.57
N ASP A 88 -3.05 -16.32 17.59
CA ASP A 88 -2.15 -16.96 18.54
C ASP A 88 -1.23 -17.92 17.77
N PHE A 89 0.06 -17.58 17.75
CA PHE A 89 1.12 -18.29 17.02
C PHE A 89 2.12 -19.00 17.94
N ASN A 90 1.80 -19.11 19.25
CA ASN A 90 2.73 -19.69 20.23
C ASN A 90 2.95 -21.21 20.08
N ASN A 91 2.04 -21.90 19.40
CA ASN A 91 2.07 -23.35 19.23
C ASN A 91 2.30 -23.73 17.76
N ASP A 92 2.60 -25.02 17.51
CA ASP A 92 2.73 -25.55 16.15
C ASP A 92 1.45 -25.32 15.33
N ILE A 93 0.28 -25.53 15.94
CA ILE A 93 -1.02 -25.18 15.34
C ILE A 93 -1.30 -23.72 15.64
N LYS A 94 -1.46 -22.93 14.58
CA LYS A 94 -1.73 -21.50 14.63
C LYS A 94 -3.23 -21.26 14.76
N ASN A 95 -3.63 -20.34 15.63
CA ASN A 95 -5.02 -19.96 15.80
C ASN A 95 -5.29 -18.58 15.21
N ILE A 96 -6.33 -18.49 14.38
CA ILE A 96 -6.79 -17.25 13.76
C ILE A 96 -8.23 -17.00 14.18
N ILE A 97 -8.48 -15.85 14.81
CA ILE A 97 -9.79 -15.46 15.33
C ILE A 97 -10.35 -14.35 14.47
N LEU A 98 -11.56 -14.56 13.95
CA LEU A 98 -12.25 -13.63 13.08
C LEU A 98 -13.22 -12.73 13.87
N ASP A 99 -13.65 -11.64 13.25
CA ASP A 99 -14.67 -10.75 13.79
C ASP A 99 -16.02 -11.47 13.99
N SER A 100 -16.39 -12.35 13.07
CA SER A 100 -17.54 -13.25 13.20
C SER A 100 -17.44 -14.27 14.36
N LYS A 101 -16.37 -14.22 15.15
CA LYS A 101 -16.05 -15.15 16.26
C LYS A 101 -15.78 -16.59 15.80
N LYS A 102 -15.58 -16.84 14.51
CA LYS A 102 -15.04 -18.11 14.02
C LYS A 102 -13.58 -18.23 14.39
N ILE A 103 -13.12 -19.46 14.61
CA ILE A 103 -11.73 -19.77 14.90
C ILE A 103 -11.23 -20.78 13.88
N PHE A 104 -10.10 -20.46 13.24
CA PHE A 104 -9.38 -21.40 12.39
C PHE A 104 -8.10 -21.87 13.08
N GLU A 105 -7.94 -23.19 13.16
CA GLU A 105 -6.67 -23.84 13.48
C GLU A 105 -5.97 -24.20 12.19
N CYS A 106 -4.74 -23.77 11.98
CA CYS A 106 -3.97 -24.06 10.77
C CYS A 106 -2.51 -24.38 11.05
N GLU A 107 -1.90 -25.17 10.14
CA GLU A 107 -0.49 -25.50 10.19
C GLU A 107 0.36 -24.31 9.71
N THR A 108 -0.10 -23.62 8.69
CA THR A 108 0.63 -22.56 8.00
C THR A 108 -0.22 -21.32 7.80
N VAL A 109 0.39 -20.15 8.04
CA VAL A 109 -0.20 -18.82 7.80
C VAL A 109 0.66 -18.01 6.85
N ILE A 110 0.04 -17.38 5.85
CA ILE A 110 0.69 -16.39 5.00
C ILE A 110 0.02 -15.04 5.22
N ILE A 111 0.76 -14.07 5.78
CA ILE A 111 0.27 -12.73 6.07
C ILE A 111 0.54 -11.85 4.86
N THR A 112 -0.53 -11.30 4.26
CA THR A 112 -0.50 -10.47 3.06
C THR A 112 -1.44 -9.26 3.17
N THR A 113 -1.53 -8.71 4.38
CA THR A 113 -2.50 -7.68 4.74
C THR A 113 -2.18 -6.29 4.18
N GLY A 114 -1.00 -6.13 3.57
CA GLY A 114 -0.61 -4.90 2.89
C GLY A 114 -0.35 -3.72 3.82
N ALA A 115 -0.37 -2.53 3.24
CA ALA A 115 -0.25 -1.26 3.95
C ALA A 115 -1.24 -0.23 3.35
N GLN A 116 -1.58 0.78 4.13
CA GLN A 116 -2.44 1.87 3.70
C GLN A 116 -1.67 3.19 3.70
N ALA A 117 -1.89 4.03 2.69
CA ALA A 117 -1.39 5.38 2.70
C ALA A 117 -2.00 6.18 3.86
N LYS A 118 -1.19 7.04 4.47
CA LYS A 118 -1.69 8.05 5.39
C LYS A 118 -2.27 9.19 4.59
N TRP A 119 -3.44 9.63 5.02
CA TRP A 119 -4.16 10.75 4.41
C TRP A 119 -4.14 11.96 5.34
N LEU A 120 -4.42 13.14 4.79
CA LEU A 120 -4.49 14.39 5.57
C LEU A 120 -5.76 14.44 6.44
N GLY A 121 -6.78 13.68 6.07
CA GLY A 121 -8.07 13.65 6.75
C GLY A 121 -9.00 14.80 6.35
N LEU A 122 -8.79 15.39 5.19
CA LEU A 122 -9.61 16.47 4.66
C LEU A 122 -10.79 15.87 3.87
N GLU A 123 -11.97 16.47 3.99
CA GLU A 123 -13.14 16.09 3.20
C GLU A 123 -12.87 16.27 1.69
N SER A 124 -12.19 17.37 1.31
CA SER A 124 -11.78 17.63 -0.07
C SER A 124 -10.77 16.61 -0.61
N GLU A 125 -9.95 16.01 0.23
CA GLU A 125 -9.05 14.93 -0.16
C GLU A 125 -9.85 13.69 -0.62
N ASN A 126 -10.87 13.31 0.15
CA ASN A 126 -11.74 12.18 -0.21
C ASN A 126 -12.55 12.47 -1.49
N GLN A 127 -13.00 13.71 -1.67
CA GLN A 127 -13.78 14.12 -2.84
C GLN A 127 -13.00 13.96 -4.15
N PHE A 128 -11.70 14.28 -4.13
CA PHE A 128 -10.83 14.26 -5.31
C PHE A 128 -9.89 13.05 -5.37
N ASN A 129 -10.05 12.05 -4.51
CA ASN A 129 -9.28 10.81 -4.58
C ASN A 129 -9.53 10.11 -5.93
N GLY A 130 -8.44 9.82 -6.67
CA GLY A 130 -8.50 9.33 -8.04
C GLY A 130 -8.94 10.35 -9.11
N LYS A 131 -9.21 11.60 -8.68
CA LYS A 131 -9.57 12.71 -9.58
C LYS A 131 -8.64 13.93 -9.37
N GLY A 132 -7.37 13.67 -9.23
CA GLY A 132 -6.36 14.69 -8.97
C GLY A 132 -5.65 14.55 -7.63
N VAL A 133 -6.12 13.70 -6.72
CA VAL A 133 -5.43 13.34 -5.47
C VAL A 133 -4.96 11.89 -5.56
N SER A 134 -3.68 11.67 -5.30
CA SER A 134 -3.01 10.36 -5.30
C SER A 134 -2.09 10.23 -4.08
N ALA A 135 -1.72 9.00 -3.74
CA ALA A 135 -0.70 8.68 -2.74
C ALA A 135 0.46 7.85 -3.32
N CYS A 136 0.59 7.82 -4.66
CA CYS A 136 1.63 7.04 -5.35
C CYS A 136 2.09 7.75 -6.64
N ALA A 137 3.23 8.42 -6.59
CA ALA A 137 3.79 9.11 -7.76
C ALA A 137 4.20 8.15 -8.89
N THR A 138 4.70 6.97 -8.55
CA THR A 138 5.10 5.95 -9.54
C THR A 138 3.90 5.29 -10.22
N CYS A 139 2.73 5.32 -9.58
CA CYS A 139 1.49 4.79 -10.14
C CYS A 139 0.85 5.80 -11.10
N ASP A 140 0.65 7.03 -10.62
CA ASP A 140 -0.23 8.01 -11.27
C ASP A 140 0.52 9.18 -11.92
N GLY A 141 1.84 9.31 -11.69
CA GLY A 141 2.63 10.44 -12.17
C GLY A 141 2.60 10.63 -13.69
N PHE A 142 2.44 9.53 -14.44
CA PHE A 142 2.37 9.56 -15.90
C PHE A 142 1.19 10.42 -16.41
N PHE A 143 0.05 10.42 -15.73
CA PHE A 143 -1.15 11.21 -16.10
C PHE A 143 -0.96 12.72 -15.93
N TYR A 144 0.13 13.12 -15.26
CA TYR A 144 0.49 14.53 -15.00
C TYR A 144 1.67 15.00 -15.82
N ARG A 145 2.00 14.33 -16.93
CA ARG A 145 3.05 14.75 -17.85
C ARG A 145 2.82 16.18 -18.33
N ASN A 146 3.86 17.04 -18.16
CA ASN A 146 3.85 18.46 -18.51
C ASN A 146 2.82 19.32 -17.75
N LYS A 147 2.27 18.81 -16.63
CA LYS A 147 1.35 19.51 -15.75
C LYS A 147 2.07 20.02 -14.50
N GLU A 148 1.37 20.86 -13.73
CA GLU A 148 1.85 21.33 -12.43
C GLU A 148 1.24 20.48 -11.32
N VAL A 149 2.06 20.01 -10.37
CA VAL A 149 1.60 19.17 -9.26
C VAL A 149 2.17 19.60 -7.93
N ALA A 150 1.52 19.21 -6.84
CA ALA A 150 2.08 19.31 -5.50
C ALA A 150 2.37 17.94 -4.91
N VAL A 151 3.44 17.87 -4.10
CA VAL A 151 3.75 16.73 -3.22
C VAL A 151 3.66 17.21 -1.78
N ILE A 152 2.89 16.53 -0.96
CA ILE A 152 2.68 16.89 0.44
C ILE A 152 3.48 15.96 1.33
N GLY A 153 4.48 16.50 2.02
CA GLY A 153 5.33 15.69 2.89
C GLY A 153 6.70 16.32 3.16
N GLY A 154 7.64 15.55 3.70
CA GLY A 154 9.00 16.04 4.00
C GLY A 154 9.94 14.95 4.51
N GLY A 155 9.56 13.68 4.41
CA GLY A 155 10.41 12.50 4.60
C GLY A 155 11.03 12.02 3.28
N ASN A 156 11.75 10.89 3.32
CA ASN A 156 12.36 10.28 2.13
C ASN A 156 11.33 10.09 1.01
N THR A 157 10.20 9.46 1.29
CA THR A 157 9.14 9.21 0.30
C THR A 157 8.70 10.48 -0.42
N ALA A 158 8.46 11.58 0.32
CA ALA A 158 8.02 12.83 -0.30
C ALA A 158 9.08 13.44 -1.22
N VAL A 159 10.35 13.37 -0.83
CA VAL A 159 11.46 13.86 -1.65
C VAL A 159 11.69 12.98 -2.86
N GLU A 160 11.63 11.66 -2.72
CA GLU A 160 11.75 10.70 -3.82
C GLU A 160 10.61 10.88 -4.83
N GLU A 161 9.37 11.02 -4.37
CA GLU A 161 8.21 11.28 -5.24
C GLU A 161 8.33 12.64 -5.96
N ALA A 162 8.78 13.69 -5.27
CA ALA A 162 9.00 14.99 -5.88
C ALA A 162 10.10 14.93 -6.97
N LEU A 163 11.20 14.20 -6.71
CA LEU A 163 12.26 13.95 -7.68
C LEU A 163 11.77 13.15 -8.89
N TYR A 164 10.97 12.11 -8.65
CA TYR A 164 10.37 11.31 -9.72
C TYR A 164 9.46 12.18 -10.60
N LEU A 165 8.52 12.90 -9.98
CA LEU A 165 7.57 13.77 -10.69
C LEU A 165 8.27 14.92 -11.41
N SER A 166 9.40 15.42 -10.91
CA SER A 166 10.18 16.47 -11.59
C SER A 166 10.71 16.08 -12.97
N ASN A 167 10.83 14.79 -13.25
CA ASN A 167 11.24 14.29 -14.56
C ASN A 167 10.06 14.18 -15.55
N ILE A 168 8.83 14.31 -15.07
CA ILE A 168 7.61 14.08 -15.85
C ILE A 168 6.79 15.37 -15.96
N CYS A 169 6.65 16.10 -14.85
CA CYS A 169 5.82 17.28 -14.71
C CYS A 169 6.58 18.56 -15.09
N SER A 170 5.86 19.58 -15.50
CA SER A 170 6.44 20.90 -15.79
C SER A 170 6.92 21.61 -14.52
N LYS A 171 6.17 21.44 -13.42
CA LYS A 171 6.52 22.01 -12.12
C LYS A 171 6.03 21.10 -10.98
N VAL A 172 6.85 20.96 -9.95
CA VAL A 172 6.51 20.25 -8.71
C VAL A 172 6.62 21.22 -7.53
N THR A 173 5.56 21.33 -6.74
CA THR A 173 5.57 22.10 -5.50
C THR A 173 5.59 21.16 -4.30
N LEU A 174 6.73 21.06 -3.61
CA LEU A 174 6.83 20.28 -2.37
C LEU A 174 6.34 21.12 -1.19
N VAL A 175 5.25 20.73 -0.57
CA VAL A 175 4.67 21.43 0.58
C VAL A 175 5.06 20.72 1.87
N HIS A 176 5.74 21.45 2.76
CA HIS A 176 6.18 20.91 4.04
C HIS A 176 5.76 21.79 5.22
N ARG A 177 5.27 21.14 6.29
CA ARG A 177 4.75 21.82 7.50
C ARG A 177 5.82 22.40 8.44
N ARG A 178 7.09 22.27 8.11
CA ARG A 178 8.25 22.74 8.90
C ARG A 178 9.24 23.45 7.99
N ASP A 179 10.23 24.06 8.60
CA ASP A 179 11.34 24.77 7.95
C ASP A 179 12.48 23.85 7.47
N LYS A 180 12.40 22.52 7.76
CA LYS A 180 13.44 21.54 7.43
C LYS A 180 12.85 20.20 7.04
N LEU A 181 13.39 19.59 6.00
CA LEU A 181 13.06 18.22 5.61
C LEU A 181 13.66 17.21 6.59
N ARG A 182 13.01 16.06 6.70
CA ARG A 182 13.49 14.91 7.49
C ARG A 182 14.13 13.83 6.62
N SER A 183 14.15 14.04 5.31
CA SER A 183 14.79 13.14 4.36
C SER A 183 16.30 13.15 4.49
N GLU A 184 16.95 12.12 3.96
CA GLU A 184 18.40 12.01 3.91
C GLU A 184 19.03 13.19 3.16
N GLN A 185 20.21 13.61 3.60
CA GLN A 185 20.90 14.77 3.02
C GLN A 185 21.22 14.61 1.52
N ILE A 186 21.50 13.39 1.08
CA ILE A 186 21.77 13.12 -0.33
C ILE A 186 20.52 13.36 -1.20
N LEU A 187 19.34 12.99 -0.70
CA LEU A 187 18.07 13.25 -1.37
C LEU A 187 17.76 14.75 -1.38
N GLN A 188 18.00 15.44 -0.27
CA GLN A 188 17.83 16.91 -0.20
C GLN A 188 18.73 17.64 -1.21
N LYS A 189 20.01 17.25 -1.34
CA LYS A 189 20.91 17.81 -2.34
C LYS A 189 20.40 17.65 -3.78
N ARG A 190 19.87 16.46 -4.10
CA ARG A 190 19.26 16.19 -5.40
C ARG A 190 18.02 17.05 -5.64
N LEU A 191 17.17 17.17 -4.60
CA LEU A 191 15.95 17.97 -4.64
C LEU A 191 16.26 19.45 -4.93
N PHE A 192 17.18 20.05 -4.15
CA PHE A 192 17.56 21.45 -4.29
C PHE A 192 18.27 21.77 -5.62
N ALA A 193 18.82 20.76 -6.31
CA ALA A 193 19.42 20.90 -7.63
C ALA A 193 18.43 20.91 -8.79
N LYS A 194 17.15 20.66 -8.53
CA LYS A 194 16.09 20.61 -9.55
C LYS A 194 15.46 21.99 -9.73
N GLU A 195 15.57 22.57 -10.93
CA GLU A 195 15.04 23.90 -11.24
C GLU A 195 13.51 23.98 -11.26
N ASN A 196 12.83 22.86 -11.55
CA ASN A 196 11.39 22.77 -11.61
C ASN A 196 10.73 22.28 -10.30
N ILE A 197 11.48 22.20 -9.19
CA ILE A 197 10.92 21.93 -7.86
C ILE A 197 10.96 23.20 -7.03
N GLU A 198 9.78 23.65 -6.60
CA GLU A 198 9.62 24.72 -5.60
C GLU A 198 9.25 24.13 -4.25
N ILE A 199 9.83 24.62 -3.16
CA ILE A 199 9.46 24.16 -1.81
C ILE A 199 8.69 25.25 -1.10
N VAL A 200 7.52 24.90 -0.57
CA VAL A 200 6.71 25.75 0.29
C VAL A 200 6.84 25.24 1.72
N TRP A 201 7.59 25.96 2.49
CA TRP A 201 7.85 25.68 3.90
C TRP A 201 6.72 26.15 4.80
N ASP A 202 6.74 25.68 6.06
CA ASP A 202 5.85 26.12 7.13
C ASP A 202 4.39 26.22 6.71
N SER A 203 3.95 25.23 5.92
CA SER A 203 2.62 25.24 5.32
C SER A 203 1.97 23.86 5.40
N VAL A 204 0.67 23.87 5.68
CA VAL A 204 -0.21 22.70 5.63
C VAL A 204 -1.30 22.90 4.61
N VAL A 205 -1.82 21.82 4.06
CA VAL A 205 -2.99 21.86 3.19
C VAL A 205 -4.23 22.12 4.05
N SER A 206 -4.96 23.18 3.75
CA SER A 206 -6.25 23.47 4.39
C SER A 206 -7.43 22.97 3.55
N GLN A 207 -7.32 23.02 2.23
CA GLN A 207 -8.34 22.53 1.31
C GLN A 207 -7.75 22.20 -0.06
N ILE A 208 -8.22 21.12 -0.67
CA ILE A 208 -8.01 20.80 -2.08
C ILE A 208 -9.23 21.31 -2.85
N LYS A 209 -9.00 22.03 -3.94
CA LYS A 209 -10.07 22.61 -4.76
C LYS A 209 -10.05 22.02 -6.16
N GLY A 210 -11.21 21.92 -6.73
CA GLY A 210 -11.42 21.38 -8.06
C GLY A 210 -12.85 21.52 -8.52
N ASP A 211 -13.12 20.96 -9.67
CA ASP A 211 -14.44 20.92 -10.30
C ASP A 211 -14.75 19.49 -10.78
N GLU A 212 -15.68 19.35 -11.70
CA GLU A 212 -16.07 18.05 -12.27
C GLU A 212 -14.93 17.33 -13.00
N ASN A 213 -13.92 18.08 -13.48
CA ASN A 213 -12.75 17.56 -14.19
C ASN A 213 -11.61 17.13 -13.24
N GLY A 214 -11.72 17.45 -11.96
CA GLY A 214 -10.73 17.08 -10.94
C GLY A 214 -10.12 18.29 -10.23
N VAL A 215 -8.93 18.07 -9.65
CA VAL A 215 -8.19 19.10 -8.90
C VAL A 215 -7.71 20.22 -9.82
N ASN A 216 -7.88 21.48 -9.38
CA ASN A 216 -7.39 22.67 -10.10
C ASN A 216 -6.65 23.67 -9.20
N ALA A 217 -6.74 23.54 -7.87
CA ALA A 217 -6.00 24.37 -6.94
C ALA A 217 -5.84 23.73 -5.57
N LEU A 218 -4.85 24.24 -4.82
CA LEU A 218 -4.54 23.85 -3.45
C LEU A 218 -4.54 25.09 -2.55
N GLU A 219 -5.33 25.09 -1.49
CA GLU A 219 -5.28 26.11 -0.47
C GLU A 219 -4.32 25.66 0.66
N LEU A 220 -3.31 26.46 0.90
CA LEU A 220 -2.33 26.27 1.95
C LEU A 220 -2.59 27.25 3.09
N LEU A 221 -2.31 26.80 4.31
CA LEU A 221 -2.32 27.60 5.53
C LEU A 221 -0.89 27.62 6.10
N SER A 222 -0.35 28.83 6.31
CA SER A 222 0.93 28.98 6.99
C SER A 222 0.82 28.54 8.45
N THR A 223 1.78 27.72 8.89
CA THR A 223 1.85 27.28 10.29
C THR A 223 2.35 28.39 11.24
N ASN A 224 2.94 29.46 10.69
CA ASN A 224 3.54 30.56 11.47
C ASN A 224 2.66 31.80 11.55
N SER A 225 1.94 32.14 10.48
CA SER A 225 1.18 33.40 10.38
C SER A 225 -0.34 33.21 10.23
N ASN A 226 -0.82 31.99 10.04
CA ASN A 226 -2.22 31.68 9.66
C ASN A 226 -2.67 32.32 8.34
N GLU A 227 -1.75 32.82 7.53
CA GLU A 227 -2.06 33.33 6.20
C GLU A 227 -2.39 32.19 5.25
N LYS A 228 -3.37 32.44 4.38
CA LYS A 228 -3.77 31.51 3.33
C LYS A 228 -3.12 31.87 2.01
N LYS A 229 -2.59 30.86 1.33
CA LYS A 229 -2.04 30.96 -0.03
C LYS A 229 -2.74 29.98 -0.95
N MET A 230 -3.13 30.44 -2.14
CA MET A 230 -3.69 29.58 -3.19
C MET A 230 -2.61 29.25 -4.22
N ILE A 231 -2.51 27.97 -4.60
CA ILE A 231 -1.63 27.50 -5.66
C ILE A 231 -2.51 26.80 -6.70
N LYS A 232 -2.40 27.21 -7.96
CA LYS A 232 -3.04 26.51 -9.09
C LYS A 232 -2.18 25.32 -9.47
N LEU A 233 -2.80 24.17 -9.71
CA LEU A 233 -2.12 22.93 -10.09
C LEU A 233 -3.15 21.89 -10.57
N ASP A 234 -2.66 20.84 -11.21
CA ASP A 234 -3.51 19.79 -11.80
C ASP A 234 -3.60 18.53 -10.93
N GLY A 235 -2.72 18.36 -9.94
CA GLY A 235 -2.72 17.16 -9.09
C GLY A 235 -1.96 17.32 -7.79
N VAL A 236 -2.35 16.53 -6.79
CA VAL A 236 -1.77 16.53 -5.44
C VAL A 236 -1.39 15.11 -5.04
N PHE A 237 -0.13 14.90 -4.68
CA PHE A 237 0.42 13.64 -4.22
C PHE A 237 0.63 13.67 -2.70
N ILE A 238 -0.07 12.83 -1.97
CA ILE A 238 0.00 12.76 -0.51
C ILE A 238 1.09 11.78 -0.10
N ALA A 239 2.24 12.31 0.30
CA ALA A 239 3.46 11.55 0.62
C ALA A 239 3.86 11.71 2.10
N ILE A 240 2.90 11.53 3.02
CA ILE A 240 3.10 11.64 4.47
C ILE A 240 3.37 10.31 5.16
N GLY A 241 3.55 9.24 4.38
CA GLY A 241 3.90 7.89 4.82
C GLY A 241 2.77 6.88 4.69
N HIS A 242 3.05 5.63 5.10
CA HIS A 242 2.12 4.52 5.09
C HIS A 242 2.00 3.91 6.48
N VAL A 243 0.98 3.10 6.69
CA VAL A 243 0.79 2.28 7.88
C VAL A 243 0.55 0.85 7.42
N PRO A 244 1.38 -0.12 7.83
CA PRO A 244 1.11 -1.52 7.53
C PRO A 244 -0.13 -2.01 8.30
N SER A 245 -0.93 -2.87 7.67
CA SER A 245 -2.14 -3.43 8.26
C SER A 245 -1.80 -4.66 9.12
N THR A 246 -1.01 -4.47 10.17
CA THR A 246 -0.38 -5.53 10.97
C THR A 246 -0.84 -5.58 12.44
N GLU A 247 -1.74 -4.71 12.84
CA GLU A 247 -2.21 -4.61 14.23
C GLU A 247 -2.68 -5.95 14.84
N PRO A 248 -3.41 -6.85 14.12
CA PRO A 248 -3.83 -8.14 14.69
C PRO A 248 -2.67 -9.07 15.07
N PHE A 249 -1.47 -8.84 14.53
CA PHE A 249 -0.28 -9.68 14.73
C PHE A 249 0.70 -9.11 15.76
N LYS A 250 0.40 -7.94 16.31
CA LYS A 250 1.23 -7.27 17.31
C LYS A 250 1.48 -8.19 18.51
N ASN A 251 2.72 -8.25 18.95
CA ASN A 251 3.22 -9.16 19.99
C ASN A 251 3.21 -10.66 19.64
N SER A 252 2.80 -11.04 18.43
CA SER A 252 2.81 -12.43 17.96
C SER A 252 3.90 -12.69 16.91
N ILE A 253 4.48 -11.62 16.34
CA ILE A 253 5.49 -11.66 15.29
C ILE A 253 6.41 -10.44 15.41
N ASP A 254 7.66 -10.57 14.99
CA ASP A 254 8.63 -9.48 15.04
C ASP A 254 8.28 -8.39 14.01
N MET A 255 8.24 -7.14 14.49
CA MET A 255 7.95 -5.95 13.69
C MET A 255 9.00 -4.88 13.94
N ASP A 256 9.20 -4.03 12.95
CA ASP A 256 10.01 -2.82 13.12
C ASP A 256 9.24 -1.71 13.87
N ASN A 257 9.91 -0.60 14.13
CA ASN A 257 9.34 0.54 14.86
C ASN A 257 8.17 1.23 14.11
N GLU A 258 7.99 0.92 12.82
CA GLU A 258 6.90 1.44 11.99
C GLU A 258 5.75 0.44 11.86
N GLY A 259 5.91 -0.77 12.45
CA GLY A 259 4.93 -1.84 12.45
C GLY A 259 5.01 -2.80 11.25
N TYR A 260 6.04 -2.69 10.40
CA TYR A 260 6.26 -3.64 9.31
C TYR A 260 6.81 -4.95 9.83
N ILE A 261 6.32 -6.07 9.30
CA ILE A 261 6.81 -7.41 9.66
C ILE A 261 8.25 -7.57 9.20
N ILE A 262 9.11 -8.07 10.08
CA ILE A 262 10.53 -8.29 9.78
C ILE A 262 10.71 -9.69 9.17
N ALA A 263 11.26 -9.76 7.96
CA ALA A 263 11.69 -11.02 7.39
C ALA A 263 12.95 -11.55 8.11
N LYS A 264 12.94 -12.82 8.52
CA LYS A 264 14.06 -13.50 9.24
C LYS A 264 15.37 -13.47 8.44
N LYS A 265 15.25 -13.49 7.10
CA LYS A 265 16.36 -13.36 6.16
C LYS A 265 15.93 -12.40 5.04
N PRO A 266 16.77 -11.44 4.64
CA PRO A 266 16.47 -10.56 3.52
C PRO A 266 16.12 -11.35 2.25
N GLY A 267 15.11 -10.91 1.52
CA GLY A 267 14.67 -11.54 0.28
C GLY A 267 13.92 -12.88 0.45
N THR A 268 13.46 -13.20 1.66
CA THR A 268 12.60 -14.38 1.94
C THR A 268 11.28 -13.96 2.58
N SER A 269 10.34 -14.90 2.66
CA SER A 269 9.04 -14.69 3.31
C SER A 269 8.99 -15.17 4.77
N PHE A 270 10.04 -15.81 5.26
CA PHE A 270 10.10 -16.36 6.62
C PHE A 270 10.05 -15.27 7.68
N THR A 271 9.23 -15.49 8.70
CA THR A 271 9.16 -14.64 9.89
C THR A 271 9.96 -15.27 11.04
N ASN A 272 9.94 -14.64 12.21
CA ASN A 272 10.51 -15.23 13.43
C ASN A 272 9.70 -16.42 13.98
N VAL A 273 8.49 -16.65 13.45
CA VAL A 273 7.61 -17.76 13.87
C VAL A 273 7.59 -18.83 12.77
N ASP A 274 7.96 -20.05 13.12
CA ASP A 274 7.93 -21.17 12.18
C ASP A 274 6.50 -21.48 11.74
N GLY A 275 6.31 -21.76 10.44
CA GLY A 275 4.99 -21.93 9.81
C GLY A 275 4.23 -20.63 9.55
N VAL A 276 4.81 -19.44 9.87
CA VAL A 276 4.22 -18.15 9.56
C VAL A 276 5.11 -17.38 8.58
N PHE A 277 4.53 -17.00 7.46
CA PHE A 277 5.18 -16.30 6.35
C PHE A 277 4.52 -14.93 6.16
N ALA A 278 5.25 -13.98 5.58
CA ALA A 278 4.70 -12.64 5.28
C ALA A 278 5.17 -12.16 3.92
N ALA A 279 4.29 -11.44 3.19
CA ALA A 279 4.55 -10.98 1.83
C ALA A 279 3.77 -9.70 1.48
N GLY A 280 4.31 -8.92 0.56
CA GLY A 280 3.73 -7.67 0.09
C GLY A 280 3.99 -6.50 1.03
N ASP A 281 3.17 -5.46 0.93
CA ASP A 281 3.43 -4.17 1.57
C ASP A 281 3.37 -4.19 3.10
N CYS A 282 2.94 -5.27 3.75
CA CYS A 282 3.09 -5.44 5.19
C CYS A 282 4.54 -5.75 5.61
N VAL A 283 5.42 -6.10 4.65
CA VAL A 283 6.87 -6.32 4.80
C VAL A 283 7.67 -5.31 3.98
N ASP A 284 7.27 -5.07 2.72
CA ASP A 284 7.95 -4.17 1.79
C ASP A 284 7.54 -2.71 2.04
N LYS A 285 8.39 -1.97 2.73
CA LYS A 285 8.23 -0.54 2.95
C LYS A 285 8.94 0.33 1.91
N ILE A 286 9.62 -0.28 0.92
CA ILE A 286 10.45 0.40 -0.06
C ILE A 286 9.72 0.57 -1.38
N TYR A 287 9.34 -0.53 -2.02
CA TYR A 287 8.78 -0.52 -3.38
C TYR A 287 7.28 -0.32 -3.39
N ARG A 288 6.53 -1.11 -2.60
CA ARG A 288 5.05 -1.05 -2.51
C ARG A 288 4.39 -1.04 -3.88
N GLN A 289 4.78 -1.97 -4.74
CA GLN A 289 4.22 -2.14 -6.07
C GLN A 289 3.42 -3.44 -6.17
N ALA A 290 2.37 -3.45 -7.01
CA ALA A 290 1.54 -4.62 -7.22
C ALA A 290 2.35 -5.84 -7.70
N VAL A 291 3.31 -5.61 -8.61
CA VAL A 291 4.15 -6.67 -9.16
C VAL A 291 5.15 -7.22 -8.14
N THR A 292 5.75 -6.36 -7.29
CA THR A 292 6.62 -6.84 -6.20
C THR A 292 5.82 -7.60 -5.16
N ALA A 293 4.63 -7.10 -4.79
CA ALA A 293 3.72 -7.78 -3.88
C ALA A 293 3.31 -9.17 -4.42
N ALA A 294 2.95 -9.27 -5.70
CA ALA A 294 2.65 -10.54 -6.34
C ALA A 294 3.85 -11.51 -6.32
N GLY A 295 5.06 -11.01 -6.64
CA GLY A 295 6.30 -11.80 -6.57
C GLY A 295 6.57 -12.31 -5.16
N MET A 296 6.41 -11.47 -4.13
CA MET A 296 6.55 -11.89 -2.73
C MET A 296 5.48 -12.91 -2.33
N GLY A 297 4.24 -12.77 -2.81
CA GLY A 297 3.18 -13.76 -2.60
C GLY A 297 3.51 -15.12 -3.17
N CYS A 298 4.09 -15.17 -4.38
CA CYS A 298 4.62 -16.38 -4.98
C CYS A 298 5.71 -17.02 -4.09
N MET A 299 6.68 -16.22 -3.63
CA MET A 299 7.75 -16.69 -2.74
C MET A 299 7.18 -17.29 -1.45
N ALA A 300 6.23 -16.61 -0.81
CA ALA A 300 5.61 -17.07 0.43
C ALA A 300 4.87 -18.41 0.27
N ALA A 301 4.18 -18.61 -0.84
CA ALA A 301 3.52 -19.87 -1.13
C ALA A 301 4.53 -21.02 -1.36
N LEU A 302 5.62 -20.76 -2.09
CA LEU A 302 6.69 -21.75 -2.33
C LEU A 302 7.47 -22.08 -1.05
N ASP A 303 7.65 -21.13 -0.14
CA ASP A 303 8.26 -21.36 1.16
C ASP A 303 7.31 -22.16 2.09
N ALA A 304 6.01 -21.86 2.02
CA ALA A 304 4.98 -22.58 2.79
C ALA A 304 4.76 -24.04 2.32
N GLU A 305 5.10 -24.38 1.09
CA GLU A 305 5.00 -25.72 0.52
C GLU A 305 6.07 -26.66 1.08
N LYS A 306 7.25 -26.15 1.45
CA LYS A 306 8.39 -26.92 2.00
C LYS A 306 8.13 -27.39 3.43
#